data_e25c777813052faa18218a371109cc3b
#
_entry.id   e25c777813052faa18218a371109cc3b
#
_cell.length_a   1.000
_cell.length_b   1.000
_cell.length_c   1.000
_cell.angle_alpha   90.00
_cell.angle_beta   90.00
_cell.angle_gamma   90.00
#
_symmetry.space_group_name_H-M   'P 1'
#
loop_
_entity.id
_entity.type
_entity.pdbx_description
1 polymer ?
#
loop_
_entity_poly.entity_id
_entity_poly.type
_entity_poly.pdbx_seq_one_letter_code
_entity_poly.pdbx_strand_id
1 'polypeptide(L)'
;VKWMHMLWENGVLDPEYFTQDTSSVTAKLQAEGGSKVGIISAWTADSEAGQNADQYSLMEAVEGYNDIHYVECATASLDITDRELVITTACEDPEALLKWADNFYDDLVSLQTFYGSLGVTVTANDDGTYSVHSTDDDTSLDTAAWSNSLRDFGPKYMNPDFYDKVIIPDDVSDGTKLKEDEVNAKYVTTDKNTGMPALQYTEDELNRI
;
A
#
# COMPACT_ATOMS: atom_id res chain seq x y z
N VAL A 1 19.08 14.08 -8.51
CA VAL A 1 19.13 15.43 -9.07
C VAL A 1 19.45 15.40 -10.56
N LYS A 2 20.59 14.84 -11.03
CA LYS A 2 20.97 14.80 -12.47
C LYS A 2 19.92 14.15 -13.36
N TRP A 3 19.34 13.04 -12.93
CA TRP A 3 18.28 12.32 -13.68
C TRP A 3 17.02 13.17 -13.85
N MET A 4 16.53 13.78 -12.78
CA MET A 4 15.37 14.69 -12.83
C MET A 4 15.63 15.90 -13.74
N HIS A 5 16.83 16.47 -13.69
CA HIS A 5 17.23 17.55 -14.58
C HIS A 5 17.21 17.13 -16.05
N MET A 6 17.70 15.94 -16.35
CA MET A 6 17.65 15.38 -17.70
C MET A 6 16.21 15.20 -18.19
N LEU A 7 15.30 14.70 -17.35
CA LEU A 7 13.86 14.57 -17.69
C LEU A 7 13.23 15.94 -17.97
N TRP A 8 13.59 16.95 -17.17
CA TRP A 8 13.14 18.32 -17.35
C TRP A 8 13.62 18.92 -18.66
N GLU A 9 14.92 18.85 -18.96
CA GLU A 9 15.51 19.38 -20.18
C GLU A 9 14.96 18.72 -21.45
N ASN A 10 14.57 17.46 -21.37
CA ASN A 10 13.96 16.73 -22.49
C ASN A 10 12.44 16.86 -22.57
N GLY A 11 11.82 17.68 -21.72
CA GLY A 11 10.37 17.91 -21.74
C GLY A 11 9.55 16.69 -21.36
N VAL A 12 10.13 15.70 -20.67
CA VAL A 12 9.45 14.49 -20.18
C VAL A 12 8.76 14.76 -18.86
N LEU A 13 9.35 15.60 -18.01
CA LEU A 13 8.76 15.97 -16.74
C LEU A 13 7.72 17.08 -16.96
N ASP A 14 6.56 16.93 -16.29
CA ASP A 14 5.50 17.95 -16.31
C ASP A 14 6.08 19.32 -15.91
N PRO A 15 5.86 20.39 -16.70
CA PRO A 15 6.34 21.75 -16.37
C PRO A 15 5.88 22.24 -15.01
N GLU A 16 4.73 21.76 -14.51
CA GLU A 16 4.17 22.13 -13.22
C GLU A 16 4.57 21.18 -12.09
N TYR A 17 5.42 20.19 -12.34
CA TYR A 17 5.79 19.14 -11.39
C TYR A 17 6.16 19.65 -9.98
N PHE A 18 6.83 20.80 -9.90
CA PHE A 18 7.26 21.40 -8.63
C PHE A 18 6.26 22.40 -8.02
N THR A 19 5.18 22.70 -8.71
CA THR A 19 4.24 23.77 -8.31
C THR A 19 2.78 23.32 -8.24
N GLN A 20 2.45 22.19 -8.87
CA GLN A 20 1.10 21.64 -8.84
C GLN A 20 0.80 20.93 -7.52
N ASP A 21 -0.44 20.94 -7.13
CA ASP A 21 -0.97 20.18 -6.01
C ASP A 21 -1.55 18.83 -6.48
N THR A 22 -1.91 17.97 -5.53
CA THR A 22 -2.47 16.64 -5.81
C THR A 22 -3.74 16.73 -6.65
N SER A 23 -4.60 17.74 -6.42
CA SER A 23 -5.85 17.87 -7.17
C SER A 23 -5.61 18.19 -8.64
N SER A 24 -4.58 18.97 -8.94
CA SER A 24 -4.14 19.26 -10.30
C SER A 24 -3.58 18.02 -11.01
N VAL A 25 -2.83 17.20 -10.30
CA VAL A 25 -2.34 15.90 -10.83
C VAL A 25 -3.51 14.97 -11.12
N THR A 26 -4.42 14.80 -10.17
CA THR A 26 -5.62 13.96 -10.32
C THR A 26 -6.46 14.43 -11.52
N ALA A 27 -6.66 15.74 -11.69
CA ALA A 27 -7.39 16.27 -12.84
C ALA A 27 -6.73 15.96 -14.18
N LYS A 28 -5.40 15.86 -14.24
CA LYS A 28 -4.67 15.43 -15.43
C LYS A 28 -4.79 13.93 -15.68
N LEU A 29 -4.71 13.12 -14.61
CA LEU A 29 -4.83 11.66 -14.69
C LEU A 29 -6.23 11.22 -15.08
N GLN A 30 -7.26 11.83 -14.51
CA GLN A 30 -8.67 11.50 -14.69
C GLN A 30 -9.38 12.39 -15.72
N ALA A 31 -8.62 13.04 -16.62
CA ALA A 31 -9.18 13.94 -17.62
C ALA A 31 -10.20 13.23 -18.53
N GLU A 32 -11.27 13.94 -18.87
CA GLU A 32 -12.25 13.47 -19.84
C GLU A 32 -11.59 13.25 -21.23
N GLY A 33 -11.83 12.11 -21.82
CA GLY A 33 -11.24 11.72 -23.10
C GLY A 33 -9.83 11.15 -23.02
N GLY A 34 -9.35 10.87 -21.83
CA GLY A 34 -8.10 10.14 -21.56
C GLY A 34 -7.09 10.91 -20.72
N SER A 35 -6.21 10.16 -20.07
CA SER A 35 -5.17 10.72 -19.21
C SER A 35 -4.20 11.63 -20.01
N LYS A 36 -3.74 12.68 -19.34
CA LYS A 36 -2.69 13.59 -19.85
C LYS A 36 -1.30 13.20 -19.40
N VAL A 37 -1.19 12.17 -18.59
CA VAL A 37 0.06 11.72 -17.97
C VAL A 37 0.44 10.36 -18.54
N GLY A 38 1.65 10.23 -19.07
CA GLY A 38 2.11 9.00 -19.70
C GLY A 38 2.69 7.97 -18.73
N ILE A 39 3.30 8.42 -17.62
CA ILE A 39 3.90 7.57 -16.59
C ILE A 39 3.55 8.13 -15.23
N ILE A 40 3.09 7.27 -14.34
CA ILE A 40 2.81 7.59 -12.94
C ILE A 40 3.56 6.62 -12.02
N SER A 41 3.90 7.09 -10.84
CA SER A 41 4.29 6.25 -9.71
C SER A 41 3.13 6.29 -8.73
N ALA A 42 2.48 5.17 -8.52
CA ALA A 42 1.24 5.06 -7.75
C ALA A 42 1.21 3.73 -7.01
N TRP A 43 0.28 3.59 -6.07
CA TRP A 43 -0.02 2.29 -5.47
C TRP A 43 -0.57 1.33 -6.54
N THR A 44 -1.60 1.77 -7.25
CA THR A 44 -2.14 1.10 -8.44
C THR A 44 -2.61 2.14 -9.46
N ALA A 45 -2.83 1.74 -10.71
CA ALA A 45 -3.41 2.63 -11.71
C ALA A 45 -4.82 3.08 -11.33
N ASP A 46 -5.62 2.18 -10.76
CA ASP A 46 -7.01 2.47 -10.35
C ASP A 46 -7.07 3.54 -9.26
N SER A 47 -6.15 3.51 -8.30
CA SER A 47 -6.13 4.46 -7.18
C SER A 47 -5.88 5.90 -7.63
N GLU A 48 -5.13 6.11 -8.71
CA GLU A 48 -4.73 7.44 -9.18
C GLU A 48 -5.47 7.88 -10.43
N ALA A 49 -5.54 7.00 -11.45
CA ALA A 49 -6.10 7.34 -12.75
C ALA A 49 -7.62 7.11 -12.85
N GLY A 50 -8.23 6.39 -11.88
CA GLY A 50 -9.67 6.18 -11.82
C GLY A 50 -10.24 5.67 -13.14
N GLN A 51 -11.16 6.43 -13.75
CA GLN A 51 -11.79 6.07 -15.02
C GLN A 51 -10.83 5.84 -16.21
N ASN A 52 -9.60 6.28 -16.11
CA ASN A 52 -8.57 6.13 -17.14
C ASN A 52 -7.54 5.03 -16.77
N ALA A 53 -7.78 4.23 -15.74
CA ALA A 53 -6.86 3.20 -15.26
C ALA A 53 -6.53 2.16 -16.35
N ASP A 54 -7.50 1.82 -17.19
CA ASP A 54 -7.36 0.90 -18.32
C ASP A 54 -6.37 1.36 -19.40
N GLN A 55 -5.99 2.64 -19.39
CA GLN A 55 -4.97 3.20 -20.30
C GLN A 55 -3.54 2.94 -19.81
N TYR A 56 -3.39 2.42 -18.58
CA TYR A 56 -2.10 2.13 -17.96
C TYR A 56 -1.84 0.63 -17.91
N SER A 57 -0.60 0.28 -18.01
CA SER A 57 -0.13 -1.07 -17.72
C SER A 57 1.07 -0.99 -16.78
N LEU A 58 1.22 -2.00 -15.95
CA LEU A 58 2.38 -2.10 -15.10
C LEU A 58 3.65 -2.17 -15.93
N MET A 59 4.59 -1.32 -15.61
CA MET A 59 5.93 -1.39 -16.14
C MET A 59 6.76 -2.33 -15.25
N GLU A 60 7.34 -3.36 -15.86
CA GLU A 60 8.31 -4.19 -15.14
C GLU A 60 9.47 -3.34 -14.60
N ALA A 61 10.06 -3.80 -13.50
CA ALA A 61 11.21 -3.14 -12.92
C ALA A 61 12.30 -2.90 -13.97
N VAL A 62 12.68 -1.65 -14.12
CA VAL A 62 13.67 -1.23 -15.10
C VAL A 62 15.05 -1.65 -14.62
N GLU A 63 15.87 -2.13 -15.56
CA GLU A 63 17.27 -2.40 -15.29
C GLU A 63 18.01 -1.11 -14.92
N GLY A 64 18.58 -1.11 -13.74
CA GLY A 64 19.33 0.00 -13.20
C GLY A 64 20.84 -0.15 -13.39
N TYR A 65 21.61 0.47 -12.51
CA TYR A 65 23.06 0.39 -12.51
C TYR A 65 23.54 -1.05 -12.18
N ASN A 66 24.54 -1.55 -12.91
CA ASN A 66 25.07 -2.91 -12.78
C ASN A 66 24.08 -4.05 -13.11
N ASP A 67 23.19 -3.85 -14.06
CA ASP A 67 22.24 -4.84 -14.53
C ASP A 67 21.27 -5.33 -13.41
N ILE A 68 21.04 -4.48 -12.40
CA ILE A 68 20.17 -4.79 -11.25
C ILE A 68 18.79 -4.17 -11.48
N HIS A 69 17.75 -4.97 -11.37
CA HIS A 69 16.37 -4.51 -11.31
C HIS A 69 16.01 -4.19 -9.87
N TYR A 70 15.64 -2.96 -9.60
CA TYR A 70 15.22 -2.53 -8.27
C TYR A 70 13.70 -2.63 -8.17
N VAL A 71 13.23 -3.46 -7.28
CA VAL A 71 11.81 -3.61 -6.97
C VAL A 71 11.58 -3.29 -5.50
N GLU A 72 10.45 -2.68 -5.21
CA GLU A 72 9.96 -2.62 -3.86
C GLU A 72 9.52 -4.04 -3.47
N CYS A 73 10.04 -4.53 -2.38
CA CYS A 73 9.71 -5.84 -1.86
C CYS A 73 9.12 -5.66 -0.47
N ALA A 74 7.80 -5.75 -0.37
CA ALA A 74 7.14 -5.91 0.91
C ALA A 74 7.42 -7.34 1.40
N THR A 75 8.52 -7.51 2.13
CA THR A 75 8.72 -8.74 2.88
C THR A 75 8.08 -8.56 4.24
N ALA A 76 7.27 -9.52 4.66
CA ALA A 76 6.60 -9.51 5.97
C ALA A 76 7.56 -9.24 7.14
N SER A 77 8.84 -9.51 6.98
CA SER A 77 9.87 -9.22 7.97
C SER A 77 10.34 -7.75 7.99
N LEU A 78 9.99 -6.95 6.97
CA LEU A 78 10.31 -5.53 6.87
C LEU A 78 9.10 -4.63 7.16
N ASP A 79 7.91 -5.21 7.21
CA ASP A 79 6.67 -4.48 7.51
C ASP A 79 6.44 -4.27 9.02
N ILE A 80 7.49 -4.42 9.81
CA ILE A 80 7.46 -4.04 11.23
C ILE A 80 7.79 -2.57 11.32
N THR A 81 6.78 -1.77 11.51
CA THR A 81 6.92 -0.34 11.79
C THR A 81 7.13 -0.10 13.27
N ASP A 82 8.11 0.73 13.60
CA ASP A 82 8.40 1.13 14.97
C ASP A 82 7.36 2.15 15.47
N ARG A 83 6.95 2.02 16.72
CA ARG A 83 6.19 3.04 17.46
C ARG A 83 4.76 3.26 16.96
N GLU A 84 4.13 2.26 16.38
CA GLU A 84 2.73 2.31 15.93
C GLU A 84 1.75 2.49 17.11
N LEU A 85 2.03 1.89 18.26
CA LEU A 85 1.28 2.10 19.49
C LEU A 85 2.17 2.73 20.56
N VAL A 86 1.81 3.93 21.00
CA VAL A 86 2.52 4.66 22.04
C VAL A 86 1.60 4.85 23.24
N ILE A 87 2.04 4.37 24.42
CA ILE A 87 1.35 4.59 25.67
C ILE A 87 2.04 5.73 26.42
N THR A 88 1.30 6.81 26.66
CA THR A 88 1.84 7.97 27.36
C THR A 88 1.72 7.81 28.87
N THR A 89 2.48 8.63 29.63
CA THR A 89 2.40 8.67 31.08
C THR A 89 1.06 9.18 31.64
N ALA A 90 0.18 9.71 30.78
CA ALA A 90 -1.17 10.12 31.12
C ALA A 90 -2.17 8.94 31.14
N CYS A 91 -1.76 7.75 30.68
CA CYS A 91 -2.60 6.56 30.71
C CYS A 91 -2.74 6.05 32.15
N GLU A 92 -3.97 6.00 32.65
CA GLU A 92 -4.27 5.55 34.02
C GLU A 92 -4.19 4.02 34.17
N ASP A 93 -4.48 3.27 33.11
CA ASP A 93 -4.45 1.81 33.10
C ASP A 93 -3.74 1.26 31.84
N PRO A 94 -2.41 1.26 31.82
CA PRO A 94 -1.63 0.76 30.70
C PRO A 94 -1.79 -0.75 30.48
N GLU A 95 -2.12 -1.51 31.53
CA GLU A 95 -2.35 -2.95 31.42
C GLU A 95 -3.65 -3.25 30.64
N ALA A 96 -4.72 -2.53 30.91
CA ALA A 96 -5.96 -2.66 30.16
C ALA A 96 -5.76 -2.28 28.69
N LEU A 97 -5.01 -1.22 28.43
CA LEU A 97 -4.71 -0.79 27.06
C LEU A 97 -3.88 -1.84 26.30
N LEU A 98 -2.88 -2.44 26.95
CA LEU A 98 -2.09 -3.51 26.33
C LEU A 98 -2.94 -4.75 26.03
N LYS A 99 -3.83 -5.14 26.95
CA LYS A 99 -4.78 -6.26 26.70
C LYS A 99 -5.73 -5.97 25.55
N TRP A 100 -6.17 -4.72 25.43
CA TRP A 100 -6.97 -4.31 24.28
C TRP A 100 -6.17 -4.41 22.97
N ALA A 101 -4.94 -3.92 22.94
CA ALA A 101 -4.07 -3.98 21.77
C ALA A 101 -3.71 -5.42 21.37
N ASP A 102 -3.53 -6.31 22.34
CA ASP A 102 -3.22 -7.73 22.13
C ASP A 102 -4.32 -8.47 21.33
N ASN A 103 -5.57 -8.03 21.39
CA ASN A 103 -6.65 -8.62 20.57
C ASN A 103 -6.43 -8.45 19.08
N PHE A 104 -5.67 -7.46 18.64
CA PHE A 104 -5.41 -7.24 17.22
C PHE A 104 -4.38 -8.23 16.62
N TYR A 105 -3.78 -9.09 17.45
CA TYR A 105 -3.01 -10.25 16.99
C TYR A 105 -3.88 -11.49 16.74
N ASP A 106 -5.17 -11.44 17.06
CA ASP A 106 -6.13 -12.46 16.64
C ASP A 106 -6.43 -12.30 15.15
N ASP A 107 -6.34 -13.41 14.39
CA ASP A 107 -6.48 -13.42 12.95
C ASP A 107 -7.83 -12.84 12.47
N LEU A 108 -8.94 -13.19 13.15
CA LEU A 108 -10.26 -12.71 12.77
C LEU A 108 -10.51 -11.25 13.17
N VAL A 109 -9.92 -10.81 14.27
CA VAL A 109 -9.98 -9.39 14.66
C VAL A 109 -9.19 -8.58 13.66
N SER A 110 -8.00 -9.02 13.29
CA SER A 110 -7.15 -8.34 12.31
C SER A 110 -7.79 -8.30 10.93
N LEU A 111 -8.37 -9.42 10.46
CA LEU A 111 -9.12 -9.47 9.21
C LEU A 111 -10.23 -8.42 9.16
N GLN A 112 -11.01 -8.31 10.23
CA GLN A 112 -12.08 -7.33 10.32
C GLN A 112 -11.56 -5.90 10.43
N THR A 113 -10.38 -5.69 11.02
CA THR A 113 -9.71 -4.40 11.05
C THR A 113 -9.28 -3.97 9.65
N PHE A 114 -8.80 -4.90 8.82
CA PHE A 114 -8.40 -4.62 7.45
C PHE A 114 -9.58 -4.38 6.50
N TYR A 115 -10.63 -5.22 6.59
CA TYR A 115 -11.65 -5.30 5.53
C TYR A 115 -13.07 -5.07 6.01
N GLY A 116 -13.26 -4.79 7.31
CA GLY A 116 -14.58 -4.57 7.89
C GLY A 116 -15.21 -5.85 8.47
N SER A 117 -16.46 -5.75 8.88
CA SER A 117 -17.09 -6.75 9.72
C SER A 117 -17.47 -8.04 8.98
N LEU A 118 -17.32 -9.18 9.67
CA LEU A 118 -17.90 -10.45 9.24
C LEU A 118 -19.41 -10.32 9.06
N GLY A 119 -19.90 -10.87 7.94
CA GLY A 119 -21.30 -10.80 7.53
C GLY A 119 -21.71 -9.46 6.91
N VAL A 120 -20.77 -8.51 6.73
CA VAL A 120 -21.00 -7.22 6.07
C VAL A 120 -20.10 -7.09 4.86
N THR A 121 -18.80 -6.96 5.06
CA THR A 121 -17.79 -6.86 4.00
C THR A 121 -16.89 -8.08 3.91
N VAL A 122 -16.97 -8.97 4.87
CA VAL A 122 -16.24 -10.24 4.90
C VAL A 122 -17.22 -11.39 5.11
N THR A 123 -17.14 -12.41 4.28
CA THR A 123 -17.92 -13.66 4.41
C THR A 123 -17.00 -14.83 4.71
N ALA A 124 -17.29 -15.55 5.78
CA ALA A 124 -16.64 -16.83 6.04
C ALA A 124 -17.24 -17.93 5.13
N ASN A 125 -16.40 -18.64 4.41
CA ASN A 125 -16.77 -19.71 3.49
C ASN A 125 -16.75 -21.08 4.19
N ASP A 126 -17.52 -22.03 3.67
CA ASP A 126 -17.58 -23.39 4.22
C ASP A 126 -16.25 -24.17 4.16
N ASP A 127 -15.34 -23.77 3.28
CA ASP A 127 -14.02 -24.35 3.11
C ASP A 127 -12.97 -23.75 4.07
N GLY A 128 -13.35 -22.82 4.92
CA GLY A 128 -12.47 -22.16 5.88
C GLY A 128 -11.71 -20.96 5.32
N THR A 129 -12.05 -20.50 4.12
CA THR A 129 -11.57 -19.25 3.56
C THR A 129 -12.49 -18.06 3.89
N TYR A 130 -12.04 -16.86 3.59
CA TYR A 130 -12.80 -15.62 3.82
C TYR A 130 -12.84 -14.80 2.55
N SER A 131 -14.03 -14.49 2.05
CA SER A 131 -14.20 -13.62 0.89
C SER A 131 -14.45 -12.20 1.31
N VAL A 132 -13.68 -11.27 0.73
CA VAL A 132 -13.86 -9.82 0.90
C VAL A 132 -14.75 -9.32 -0.24
N HIS A 133 -15.72 -8.48 0.07
CA HIS A 133 -16.66 -7.96 -0.92
C HIS A 133 -17.19 -6.56 -0.54
N SER A 134 -17.70 -5.83 -1.51
CA SER A 134 -18.38 -4.56 -1.28
C SER A 134 -19.73 -4.76 -0.57
N THR A 135 -20.22 -3.71 0.06
CA THR A 135 -21.56 -3.70 0.71
C THR A 135 -22.71 -3.52 -0.29
N ASP A 136 -22.42 -2.98 -1.45
CA ASP A 136 -23.39 -2.78 -2.54
C ASP A 136 -22.67 -2.79 -3.91
N ASP A 137 -23.44 -2.98 -4.98
CA ASP A 137 -22.92 -3.11 -6.35
C ASP A 137 -22.39 -1.79 -6.93
N ASP A 138 -22.75 -0.66 -6.33
CA ASP A 138 -22.36 0.67 -6.81
C ASP A 138 -21.12 1.23 -6.10
N THR A 139 -20.75 0.62 -4.97
CA THR A 139 -19.60 1.06 -4.16
C THR A 139 -18.39 0.17 -4.44
N SER A 140 -17.29 0.77 -4.85
CA SER A 140 -16.05 0.02 -5.02
C SER A 140 -15.64 -0.63 -3.69
N LEU A 141 -15.01 -1.80 -3.76
CA LEU A 141 -14.54 -2.50 -2.57
C LEU A 141 -13.55 -1.66 -1.77
N ASP A 142 -12.68 -0.92 -2.43
CA ASP A 142 -11.76 0.00 -1.77
C ASP A 142 -12.51 1.03 -0.93
N THR A 143 -13.54 1.67 -1.50
CA THR A 143 -14.36 2.63 -0.76
C THR A 143 -15.10 1.94 0.40
N ALA A 144 -15.63 0.73 0.21
CA ALA A 144 -16.31 -0.02 1.25
C ALA A 144 -15.34 -0.40 2.39
N ALA A 145 -14.15 -0.90 2.07
CA ALA A 145 -13.13 -1.24 3.05
C ALA A 145 -12.69 -0.01 3.85
N TRP A 146 -12.39 1.10 3.19
CA TRP A 146 -12.00 2.35 3.83
C TRP A 146 -13.09 2.94 4.73
N SER A 147 -14.35 2.82 4.32
CA SER A 147 -15.49 3.37 5.07
C SER A 147 -15.94 2.49 6.23
N ASN A 148 -15.70 1.17 6.14
CA ASN A 148 -16.26 0.18 7.07
C ASN A 148 -15.20 -0.57 7.88
N SER A 149 -13.93 -0.20 7.77
CA SER A 149 -12.84 -0.81 8.50
C SER A 149 -12.00 0.20 9.29
N LEU A 150 -11.11 -0.30 10.13
CA LEU A 150 -10.14 0.50 10.88
C LEU A 150 -8.73 0.40 10.28
N ARG A 151 -8.62 -0.03 8.98
CA ARG A 151 -7.31 -0.36 8.39
C ARG A 151 -6.26 0.75 8.50
N ASP A 152 -6.68 2.02 8.52
CA ASP A 152 -5.76 3.15 8.61
C ASP A 152 -5.60 3.72 10.01
N PHE A 153 -6.49 3.34 10.94
CA PHE A 153 -6.56 3.96 12.25
C PHE A 153 -6.39 2.96 13.40
N GLY A 154 -6.52 1.66 13.13
CA GLY A 154 -6.46 0.61 14.13
C GLY A 154 -5.14 -0.15 14.12
N PRO A 155 -4.69 -0.65 15.27
CA PRO A 155 -3.66 -1.68 15.30
C PRO A 155 -4.12 -2.89 14.48
N LYS A 156 -3.24 -3.46 13.69
CA LYS A 156 -3.55 -4.62 12.86
C LYS A 156 -2.30 -5.45 12.64
N TYR A 157 -2.50 -6.74 12.61
CA TYR A 157 -1.48 -7.70 12.22
C TYR A 157 -2.15 -8.86 11.51
N MET A 158 -1.69 -9.21 10.33
CA MET A 158 -2.19 -10.37 9.61
C MET A 158 -1.08 -11.40 9.52
N ASN A 159 -1.30 -12.55 10.16
CA ASN A 159 -0.41 -13.70 10.02
C ASN A 159 -0.38 -14.12 8.54
N PRO A 160 0.79 -14.26 7.89
CA PRO A 160 0.89 -14.67 6.50
C PRO A 160 0.13 -15.98 6.19
N ASP A 161 0.24 -16.99 7.05
CA ASP A 161 -0.47 -18.29 6.87
C ASP A 161 -2.01 -18.13 6.92
N PHE A 162 -2.50 -17.12 7.63
CA PHE A 162 -3.92 -16.78 7.66
C PHE A 162 -4.31 -15.94 6.44
N TYR A 163 -3.45 -15.03 6.00
CA TYR A 163 -3.69 -14.19 4.82
C TYR A 163 -3.93 -15.01 3.55
N ASP A 164 -3.26 -16.16 3.42
CA ASP A 164 -3.47 -17.11 2.33
C ASP A 164 -4.92 -17.66 2.25
N LYS A 165 -5.71 -17.49 3.31
CA LYS A 165 -7.13 -17.86 3.36
C LYS A 165 -8.07 -16.72 2.98
N VAL A 166 -7.53 -15.53 2.75
CA VAL A 166 -8.33 -14.35 2.42
C VAL A 166 -8.42 -14.20 0.91
N ILE A 167 -9.64 -14.27 0.38
CA ILE A 167 -9.92 -14.12 -1.04
C ILE A 167 -10.27 -12.66 -1.30
N ILE A 168 -9.34 -11.96 -1.95
CA ILE A 168 -9.50 -10.58 -2.35
C ILE A 168 -9.85 -10.56 -3.85
N PRO A 169 -10.93 -9.89 -4.27
CA PRO A 169 -11.24 -9.75 -5.69
C PRO A 169 -10.13 -9.06 -6.47
N ASP A 170 -9.97 -9.47 -7.71
CA ASP A 170 -8.93 -8.99 -8.63
C ASP A 170 -9.09 -7.53 -9.05
N ASP A 171 -10.29 -6.99 -8.94
CA ASP A 171 -10.70 -5.66 -9.38
C ASP A 171 -10.62 -4.60 -8.28
N VAL A 172 -10.03 -4.95 -7.15
CA VAL A 172 -9.75 -4.00 -6.07
C VAL A 172 -8.28 -3.68 -5.96
N SER A 173 -7.96 -2.57 -5.31
CA SER A 173 -6.60 -2.06 -5.18
C SER A 173 -5.63 -3.11 -4.63
N ASP A 174 -6.01 -3.77 -3.54
CA ASP A 174 -5.16 -4.83 -2.94
C ASP A 174 -4.98 -6.03 -3.90
N GLY A 175 -6.03 -6.47 -4.60
CA GLY A 175 -5.94 -7.55 -5.59
C GLY A 175 -5.10 -7.16 -6.81
N THR A 176 -5.24 -5.93 -7.29
CA THR A 176 -4.40 -5.37 -8.36
C THR A 176 -2.95 -5.31 -7.91
N LYS A 177 -2.67 -4.86 -6.69
CA LYS A 177 -1.32 -4.79 -6.15
C LYS A 177 -0.65 -6.16 -6.05
N LEU A 178 -1.38 -7.19 -5.63
CA LEU A 178 -0.87 -8.58 -5.60
C LEU A 178 -0.44 -9.04 -6.99
N LYS A 179 -1.24 -8.76 -8.03
CA LYS A 179 -0.87 -9.10 -9.42
C LYS A 179 0.37 -8.32 -9.89
N GLU A 180 0.46 -7.05 -9.52
CA GLU A 180 1.63 -6.22 -9.82
C GLU A 180 2.89 -6.77 -9.16
N ASP A 181 2.79 -7.21 -7.92
CA ASP A 181 3.90 -7.82 -7.20
C ASP A 181 4.34 -9.15 -7.84
N GLU A 182 3.39 -9.96 -8.37
CA GLU A 182 3.70 -11.18 -9.11
C GLU A 182 4.54 -10.91 -10.37
N VAL A 183 4.26 -9.83 -11.11
CA VAL A 183 5.04 -9.44 -12.31
C VAL A 183 6.49 -9.18 -11.98
N ASN A 184 6.75 -8.58 -10.83
CA ASN A 184 8.10 -8.22 -10.37
C ASN A 184 8.76 -9.30 -9.48
N ALA A 185 8.03 -10.35 -9.09
CA ALA A 185 8.51 -11.41 -8.19
C ALA A 185 9.81 -12.07 -8.68
N LYS A 186 10.02 -12.16 -9.99
CA LYS A 186 11.24 -12.70 -10.61
C LYS A 186 12.51 -11.89 -10.30
N TYR A 187 12.37 -10.64 -9.91
CA TYR A 187 13.48 -9.76 -9.57
C TYR A 187 13.74 -9.66 -8.07
N VAL A 188 12.85 -10.21 -7.25
CA VAL A 188 13.00 -10.24 -5.80
C VAL A 188 14.16 -11.15 -5.42
N THR A 189 15.09 -10.65 -4.64
CA THR A 189 16.26 -11.41 -4.17
C THR A 189 16.27 -11.47 -2.66
N THR A 190 16.72 -12.62 -2.14
CA THR A 190 16.99 -12.80 -0.70
C THR A 190 18.41 -12.39 -0.33
N ASP A 191 19.22 -11.92 -1.28
CA ASP A 191 20.58 -11.44 -0.99
C ASP A 191 20.50 -10.13 -0.18
N LYS A 192 20.86 -10.24 1.09
CA LYS A 192 20.87 -9.12 2.05
C LYS A 192 21.81 -7.97 1.67
N ASN A 193 22.73 -8.20 0.71
CA ASN A 193 23.67 -7.18 0.24
C ASN A 193 23.07 -6.26 -0.82
N THR A 194 21.90 -6.58 -1.36
CA THR A 194 21.20 -5.79 -2.38
C THR A 194 20.19 -4.81 -1.81
N GLY A 195 19.78 -4.99 -0.56
CA GLY A 195 18.87 -4.08 0.15
C GLY A 195 19.58 -2.86 0.70
N MET A 196 18.91 -1.71 0.68
CA MET A 196 19.40 -0.54 1.40
C MET A 196 19.29 -0.82 2.91
N PRO A 197 20.38 -0.69 3.69
CA PRO A 197 20.30 -0.91 5.13
C PRO A 197 19.37 0.14 5.75
N ALA A 198 18.63 -0.28 6.78
CA ALA A 198 17.86 0.67 7.59
C ALA A 198 18.80 1.73 8.15
N LEU A 199 18.55 2.98 7.80
CA LEU A 199 19.32 4.11 8.33
C LEU A 199 18.85 4.37 9.77
N GLN A 200 19.71 4.09 10.72
CA GLN A 200 19.49 4.46 12.11
C GLN A 200 20.30 5.72 12.39
N TYR A 201 19.60 6.79 12.69
CA TYR A 201 20.22 8.04 13.08
C TYR A 201 20.43 8.07 14.59
N THR A 202 21.58 8.56 15.02
CA THR A 202 21.82 8.92 16.40
C THR A 202 20.99 10.17 16.76
N GLU A 203 20.77 10.40 18.05
CA GLU A 203 20.07 11.60 18.53
C GLU A 203 20.71 12.90 18.03
N ASP A 204 22.04 12.94 17.96
CA ASP A 204 22.79 14.09 17.45
C ASP A 204 22.59 14.30 15.93
N GLU A 205 22.42 13.24 15.18
CA GLU A 205 22.14 13.32 13.72
C GLU A 205 20.70 13.78 13.48
N LEU A 206 19.73 13.25 14.25
CA LEU A 206 18.32 13.67 14.18
C LEU A 206 18.15 15.17 14.52
N ASN A 207 18.97 15.72 15.40
CA ASN A 207 18.94 17.13 15.75
C ASN A 207 19.57 18.06 14.68
N ARG A 208 20.17 17.49 13.62
CA ARG A 208 20.81 18.23 12.52
C ARG A 208 19.99 18.20 11.22
N ILE A 209 18.94 17.39 11.17
CA ILE A 209 17.99 17.30 10.07
C ILE A 209 16.81 18.22 10.34
#